data_35017815f4741803836cf72dedc94fd0
#
_entry.id   35017815f4741803836cf72dedc94fd0
#
_cell.length_a   1.000
_cell.length_b   1.000
_cell.length_c   1.000
_cell.angle_alpha   90.00
_cell.angle_beta   90.00
_cell.angle_gamma   90.00
#
_symmetry.space_group_name_H-M   'P 1'
#
loop_
_entity.id
_entity.type
_entity.pdbx_description
1 polymer ?
#
loop_
_entity_poly.entity_id
_entity_poly.type
_entity_poly.pdbx_seq_one_letter_code
_entity_poly.pdbx_strand_id
1 'polypeptide(L)'
;MHFFLLFIKFNSDLYFCRIQIMEEKKLHIYDTMSRQKVEFVPLLEEWKKDFVWIYSCGPTVYWNPHIWNMRAFAFADLLRNIVRNVLWYETKHVMNLTDVGHLTDDGDEWEDKMEKWAKRENKTVWELADMYIEKFYSYLDKLQIDKFDVMPRATDHIKEQIEMVKILEEKWYTYEIPDDGIYMDTSKVSDYGKLAWLANQERIAWARIQNDNKKNDTDFALWKFSPKDQKRQMERDSPWWVWFPGWHIECSAMSSKYLWDQFDIHTWGVDHIWVHHTNEIAQSECTFWKKPWVKYWMHNQFLNLWWKKLSKSAGWLVTVDDLEEKWYSGLDLKLLYYTAHYRNFLDFNETVLEQSKVQRKNLIKKISKAERVDLKWKNYKEIAGQLKTEEWIKFLSDCLDALLDDLNSPKLLATINSWLKNPNPEIIWIIVWLDQNVMKMDLLWENEKAEWADEIPANITELANQRLQAKQEKNYALADELRAKIQAEWYNIKDIPGWFEIEKA
;
A
#
# COMPACT_ATOMS: atom_id res chain seq x y z
N MET A 1 -56.76 -4.37 -11.58
CA MET A 1 -55.93 -3.95 -12.74
C MET A 1 -54.77 -3.03 -12.33
N HIS A 2 -54.95 -2.05 -11.45
CA HIS A 2 -53.84 -1.14 -11.00
C HIS A 2 -52.72 -1.88 -10.24
N PHE A 3 -53.07 -2.81 -9.36
CA PHE A 3 -52.10 -3.64 -8.61
C PHE A 3 -51.30 -4.58 -9.50
N PHE A 4 -51.89 -5.11 -10.57
CA PHE A 4 -51.27 -6.03 -11.50
C PHE A 4 -50.27 -5.27 -12.44
N LEU A 5 -50.64 -4.07 -12.83
CA LEU A 5 -49.76 -3.18 -13.62
C LEU A 5 -48.55 -2.66 -12.81
N LEU A 6 -48.76 -2.36 -11.52
CA LEU A 6 -47.67 -2.00 -10.59
C LEU A 6 -46.71 -3.17 -10.36
N PHE A 7 -47.23 -4.40 -10.24
CA PHE A 7 -46.42 -5.62 -10.02
C PHE A 7 -45.59 -5.98 -11.28
N ILE A 8 -46.16 -5.81 -12.48
CA ILE A 8 -45.45 -6.03 -13.74
C ILE A 8 -44.38 -4.95 -13.92
N LYS A 9 -44.66 -3.69 -13.65
CA LYS A 9 -43.71 -2.58 -13.73
C LYS A 9 -42.56 -2.77 -12.75
N PHE A 10 -42.85 -3.11 -11.48
CA PHE A 10 -41.85 -3.35 -10.44
C PHE A 10 -40.91 -4.51 -10.79
N ASN A 11 -41.43 -5.62 -11.36
CA ASN A 11 -40.61 -6.74 -11.81
C ASN A 11 -39.79 -6.40 -13.10
N SER A 12 -40.31 -5.55 -13.97
CA SER A 12 -39.57 -5.12 -15.16
C SER A 12 -38.41 -4.19 -14.80
N ASP A 13 -38.62 -3.27 -13.87
CA ASP A 13 -37.60 -2.30 -13.44
C ASP A 13 -36.48 -3.02 -12.65
N LEU A 14 -36.82 -3.93 -11.74
CA LEU A 14 -35.84 -4.78 -11.04
C LEU A 14 -35.06 -5.66 -12.01
N TYR A 15 -35.71 -6.23 -13.02
CA TYR A 15 -35.07 -7.02 -14.06
C TYR A 15 -34.10 -6.15 -14.89
N PHE A 16 -34.50 -4.92 -15.23
CA PHE A 16 -33.68 -3.98 -15.98
C PHE A 16 -32.43 -3.54 -15.18
N CYS A 17 -32.60 -3.19 -13.91
CA CYS A 17 -31.50 -2.86 -13.01
C CYS A 17 -30.51 -4.03 -12.83
N ARG A 18 -31.03 -5.27 -12.75
CA ARG A 18 -30.18 -6.47 -12.72
C ARG A 18 -29.40 -6.66 -14.01
N ILE A 19 -30.03 -6.48 -15.19
CA ILE A 19 -29.34 -6.54 -16.47
C ILE A 19 -28.21 -5.51 -16.50
N GLN A 20 -28.47 -4.28 -16.11
CA GLN A 20 -27.49 -3.20 -16.13
C GLN A 20 -26.27 -3.47 -15.22
N ILE A 21 -26.44 -4.08 -14.05
CA ILE A 21 -25.32 -4.45 -13.18
C ILE A 21 -24.65 -5.75 -13.63
N MET A 22 -25.35 -6.60 -14.42
CA MET A 22 -24.79 -7.82 -15.02
C MET A 22 -23.99 -7.53 -16.30
N GLU A 23 -24.15 -6.34 -16.89
CA GLU A 23 -23.26 -5.88 -17.93
C GLU A 23 -21.83 -5.79 -17.40
N GLU A 24 -20.88 -6.03 -18.26
CA GLU A 24 -19.48 -6.04 -17.89
C GLU A 24 -19.02 -4.62 -17.47
N LYS A 25 -18.75 -4.46 -16.20
CA LYS A 25 -18.23 -3.19 -15.67
C LYS A 25 -16.74 -3.07 -15.98
N LYS A 26 -16.33 -1.90 -16.48
CA LYS A 26 -14.98 -1.63 -16.93
C LYS A 26 -14.23 -0.81 -15.91
N LEU A 27 -12.99 -1.21 -15.60
CA LEU A 27 -12.08 -0.43 -14.77
C LEU A 27 -11.42 0.66 -15.64
N HIS A 28 -11.47 1.88 -15.16
CA HIS A 28 -10.66 2.99 -15.68
C HIS A 28 -9.57 3.31 -14.67
N ILE A 29 -8.34 3.45 -15.14
CA ILE A 29 -7.17 3.78 -14.32
C ILE A 29 -6.47 5.01 -14.89
N TYR A 30 -5.86 5.80 -14.04
CA TYR A 30 -4.99 6.88 -14.50
C TYR A 30 -3.61 6.30 -14.80
N ASP A 31 -3.26 6.30 -16.07
CA ASP A 31 -1.94 5.90 -16.51
C ASP A 31 -0.98 7.11 -16.52
N THR A 32 0.11 7.00 -15.77
CA THR A 32 1.11 8.08 -15.66
C THR A 32 1.86 8.33 -16.98
N MET A 33 2.03 7.30 -17.81
CA MET A 33 2.71 7.43 -19.09
C MET A 33 1.92 8.31 -20.06
N SER A 34 0.64 8.03 -20.22
CA SER A 34 -0.26 8.80 -21.10
C SER A 34 -0.82 10.06 -20.41
N ARG A 35 -0.74 10.16 -19.07
CA ARG A 35 -1.38 11.20 -18.23
C ARG A 35 -2.89 11.30 -18.42
N GLN A 36 -3.52 10.21 -18.74
CA GLN A 36 -4.96 10.12 -18.98
C GLN A 36 -5.57 9.00 -18.14
N LYS A 37 -6.87 9.15 -17.85
CA LYS A 37 -7.66 8.04 -17.38
C LYS A 37 -8.08 7.22 -18.60
N VAL A 38 -7.66 5.96 -18.60
CA VAL A 38 -7.87 5.01 -19.71
C VAL A 38 -8.63 3.79 -19.22
N GLU A 39 -9.35 3.13 -20.10
CA GLU A 39 -9.93 1.82 -19.82
C GLU A 39 -8.81 0.80 -19.62
N PHE A 40 -8.87 0.04 -18.55
CA PHE A 40 -7.96 -1.07 -18.32
C PHE A 40 -8.34 -2.27 -19.18
N VAL A 41 -7.48 -2.59 -20.11
CA VAL A 41 -7.57 -3.78 -20.96
C VAL A 41 -6.32 -4.63 -20.73
N PRO A 42 -6.41 -5.81 -20.11
CA PRO A 42 -5.23 -6.61 -19.78
C PRO A 42 -4.60 -7.22 -21.04
N LEU A 43 -3.30 -7.49 -20.95
CA LEU A 43 -2.54 -8.18 -22.01
C LEU A 43 -3.05 -9.60 -22.28
N LEU A 44 -3.70 -10.22 -21.28
CA LEU A 44 -4.28 -11.56 -21.42
C LEU A 44 -5.34 -11.63 -22.53
N GLU A 45 -6.14 -10.57 -22.71
CA GLU A 45 -7.15 -10.50 -23.78
C GLU A 45 -6.52 -10.44 -25.16
N GLU A 46 -5.40 -9.71 -25.27
CA GLU A 46 -4.65 -9.60 -26.52
C GLU A 46 -3.93 -10.90 -26.86
N TRP A 47 -3.37 -11.58 -25.85
CA TRP A 47 -2.45 -12.68 -26.03
C TRP A 47 -2.97 -14.02 -25.45
N LYS A 48 -4.21 -14.07 -24.98
CA LYS A 48 -4.86 -15.25 -24.36
C LYS A 48 -4.04 -15.84 -23.21
N LYS A 49 -3.57 -14.98 -22.29
CA LYS A 49 -2.85 -15.36 -21.08
C LYS A 49 -3.82 -15.48 -19.91
N ASP A 50 -3.46 -16.27 -18.92
CA ASP A 50 -4.35 -16.60 -17.80
C ASP A 50 -4.31 -15.58 -16.67
N PHE A 51 -3.35 -14.62 -16.67
CA PHE A 51 -3.10 -13.71 -15.55
C PHE A 51 -3.01 -12.25 -15.97
N VAL A 52 -3.51 -11.36 -15.12
CA VAL A 52 -3.13 -9.95 -15.10
C VAL A 52 -1.85 -9.83 -14.28
N TRP A 53 -0.81 -9.29 -14.87
CA TRP A 53 0.52 -9.22 -14.31
C TRP A 53 0.80 -7.86 -13.72
N ILE A 54 1.08 -7.85 -12.41
CA ILE A 54 1.33 -6.63 -11.65
C ILE A 54 2.72 -6.72 -11.02
N TYR A 55 3.52 -5.68 -11.17
CA TYR A 55 4.75 -5.48 -10.42
C TYR A 55 4.63 -4.24 -9.54
N SER A 56 5.05 -4.35 -8.29
CA SER A 56 5.20 -3.21 -7.40
C SER A 56 6.62 -3.19 -6.87
N CYS A 57 7.25 -2.04 -6.83
CA CYS A 57 8.49 -1.90 -6.06
C CYS A 57 8.23 -2.27 -4.60
N GLY A 58 9.19 -2.91 -3.99
CA GLY A 58 9.10 -3.36 -2.61
C GLY A 58 9.95 -2.54 -1.64
N PRO A 59 10.01 -2.94 -0.38
CA PRO A 59 10.80 -2.25 0.62
C PRO A 59 12.29 -2.52 0.44
N THR A 60 13.12 -1.51 0.77
CA THR A 60 14.53 -1.72 1.06
C THR A 60 14.66 -2.12 2.53
N VAL A 61 15.16 -3.35 2.79
CA VAL A 61 15.06 -4.01 4.08
C VAL A 61 16.25 -3.74 4.99
N TYR A 62 16.59 -2.49 5.21
CA TYR A 62 17.57 -2.04 6.21
C TYR A 62 16.96 -1.22 7.34
N TRP A 63 15.65 -0.94 7.28
CA TRP A 63 14.89 -0.15 8.25
C TRP A 63 13.42 -0.60 8.30
N ASN A 64 12.71 -0.29 9.39
CA ASN A 64 11.28 -0.53 9.48
C ASN A 64 10.54 0.25 8.39
N PRO A 65 9.63 -0.38 7.63
CA PRO A 65 8.76 0.36 6.73
C PRO A 65 7.98 1.43 7.50
N HIS A 66 8.05 2.65 7.04
CA HIS A 66 7.29 3.74 7.66
C HIS A 66 5.90 3.84 7.03
N ILE A 67 4.99 4.56 7.69
CA ILE A 67 3.59 4.69 7.27
C ILE A 67 3.43 5.20 5.83
N TRP A 68 4.39 5.87 5.30
CA TRP A 68 4.46 6.34 3.92
C TRP A 68 4.56 5.19 2.91
N ASN A 69 5.51 4.26 3.16
CA ASN A 69 5.62 3.04 2.34
C ASN A 69 4.36 2.19 2.46
N MET A 70 3.78 2.09 3.68
CA MET A 70 2.55 1.32 3.89
C MET A 70 1.37 1.85 3.09
N ARG A 71 1.34 3.15 2.75
CA ARG A 71 0.33 3.71 1.84
C ARG A 71 0.45 3.14 0.42
N ALA A 72 1.69 3.00 -0.09
CA ALA A 72 1.92 2.40 -1.41
C ALA A 72 1.51 0.92 -1.43
N PHE A 73 1.81 0.16 -0.37
CA PHE A 73 1.40 -1.24 -0.27
C PHE A 73 -0.13 -1.39 -0.13
N ALA A 74 -0.79 -0.53 0.63
CA ALA A 74 -2.25 -0.52 0.73
C ALA A 74 -2.93 -0.16 -0.61
N PHE A 75 -2.35 0.74 -1.38
CA PHE A 75 -2.79 1.06 -2.74
C PHE A 75 -2.62 -0.12 -3.70
N ALA A 76 -1.46 -0.79 -3.67
CA ALA A 76 -1.18 -1.96 -4.50
C ALA A 76 -2.12 -3.14 -4.16
N ASP A 77 -2.44 -3.35 -2.88
CA ASP A 77 -3.41 -4.35 -2.43
C ASP A 77 -4.83 -4.02 -2.88
N LEU A 78 -5.27 -2.76 -2.78
CA LEU A 78 -6.57 -2.31 -3.26
C LEU A 78 -6.73 -2.55 -4.77
N LEU A 79 -5.72 -2.20 -5.56
CA LEU A 79 -5.69 -2.45 -7.00
C LEU A 79 -5.83 -3.95 -7.30
N ARG A 80 -5.00 -4.78 -6.66
CA ARG A 80 -5.05 -6.24 -6.82
C ARG A 80 -6.42 -6.80 -6.47
N ASN A 81 -7.01 -6.36 -5.36
CA ASN A 81 -8.31 -6.82 -4.90
C ASN A 81 -9.44 -6.43 -5.87
N ILE A 82 -9.39 -5.24 -6.48
CA ILE A 82 -10.34 -4.84 -7.51
C ILE A 82 -10.19 -5.71 -8.76
N VAL A 83 -8.97 -5.89 -9.25
CA VAL A 83 -8.72 -6.71 -10.45
C VAL A 83 -9.15 -8.17 -10.22
N ARG A 84 -8.82 -8.73 -9.05
CA ARG A 84 -9.10 -10.13 -8.72
C ARG A 84 -10.58 -10.38 -8.36
N ASN A 85 -11.15 -9.57 -7.49
CA ASN A 85 -12.43 -9.88 -6.84
C ASN A 85 -13.63 -9.11 -7.42
N VAL A 86 -13.39 -7.98 -8.12
CA VAL A 86 -14.44 -7.23 -8.82
C VAL A 86 -14.45 -7.58 -10.31
N LEU A 87 -13.31 -7.47 -11.00
CA LEU A 87 -13.22 -7.80 -12.42
C LEU A 87 -13.09 -9.30 -12.68
N TRP A 88 -12.74 -10.07 -11.66
CA TRP A 88 -12.65 -11.53 -11.72
C TRP A 88 -11.53 -12.06 -12.64
N TYR A 89 -10.43 -11.30 -12.74
CA TYR A 89 -9.22 -11.78 -13.38
C TYR A 89 -8.33 -12.53 -12.38
N GLU A 90 -7.67 -13.58 -12.83
CA GLU A 90 -6.52 -14.13 -12.10
C GLU A 90 -5.38 -13.10 -12.11
N THR A 91 -4.68 -12.97 -11.00
CA THR A 91 -3.57 -12.02 -10.88
C THR A 91 -2.29 -12.72 -10.48
N LYS A 92 -1.18 -12.27 -11.04
CA LYS A 92 0.16 -12.58 -10.54
C LYS A 92 0.85 -11.28 -10.16
N HIS A 93 0.91 -11.00 -8.87
CA HIS A 93 1.48 -9.77 -8.33
C HIS A 93 2.84 -10.06 -7.72
N VAL A 94 3.88 -9.47 -8.29
CA VAL A 94 5.27 -9.58 -7.85
C VAL A 94 5.67 -8.31 -7.11
N MET A 95 6.35 -8.44 -5.97
CA MET A 95 6.93 -7.32 -5.21
C MET A 95 8.31 -7.73 -4.72
N ASN A 96 9.35 -7.00 -5.11
CA ASN A 96 10.72 -7.31 -4.69
C ASN A 96 10.97 -6.98 -3.22
N LEU A 97 11.97 -7.65 -2.66
CA LEU A 97 12.61 -7.32 -1.40
C LEU A 97 14.04 -6.91 -1.70
N THR A 98 14.33 -5.62 -1.56
CA THR A 98 15.67 -5.10 -1.81
C THR A 98 16.54 -5.31 -0.58
N ASP A 99 17.24 -6.43 -0.56
CA ASP A 99 18.13 -6.89 0.51
C ASP A 99 19.62 -6.80 0.13
N VAL A 100 19.94 -6.06 -0.91
CA VAL A 100 21.31 -5.71 -1.33
C VAL A 100 21.66 -4.34 -0.77
N GLY A 101 22.94 -4.15 -0.40
CA GLY A 101 23.46 -2.85 0.01
C GLY A 101 23.40 -1.85 -1.13
N HIS A 102 22.73 -0.72 -0.88
CA HIS A 102 22.71 0.42 -1.80
C HIS A 102 23.54 1.55 -1.25
N LEU A 103 24.15 2.31 -2.14
CA LEU A 103 24.74 3.60 -1.81
C LEU A 103 23.64 4.55 -1.29
N THR A 104 24.01 5.40 -0.37
CA THR A 104 23.07 6.11 0.54
C THR A 104 22.13 7.12 -0.10
N ASP A 105 22.42 7.54 -1.31
CA ASP A 105 21.57 8.37 -2.13
C ASP A 105 21.85 8.00 -3.59
N ASP A 106 21.19 8.67 -4.53
CA ASP A 106 21.78 8.82 -5.84
C ASP A 106 23.16 9.53 -5.76
N GLY A 107 23.71 9.78 -4.53
CA GLY A 107 24.98 10.31 -4.11
C GLY A 107 26.04 9.22 -3.98
N ASP A 108 27.19 9.45 -4.62
CA ASP A 108 28.38 8.58 -4.59
C ASP A 108 29.07 8.53 -3.20
N GLU A 109 28.34 8.74 -2.10
CA GLU A 109 28.87 8.49 -0.77
C GLU A 109 28.99 6.99 -0.54
N TRP A 110 30.23 6.51 -0.38
CA TRP A 110 30.66 5.12 -0.30
C TRP A 110 30.16 4.34 0.92
N GLU A 111 29.30 4.92 1.75
CA GLU A 111 28.80 4.29 2.96
C GLU A 111 27.55 3.44 2.67
N ASP A 112 27.68 2.11 2.78
CA ASP A 112 26.57 1.18 2.66
C ASP A 112 25.62 1.34 3.87
N LYS A 113 24.35 1.73 3.62
CA LYS A 113 23.35 1.88 4.67
C LYS A 113 23.14 0.59 5.45
N MET A 114 23.13 -0.56 4.78
CA MET A 114 22.92 -1.84 5.45
C MET A 114 24.06 -2.17 6.41
N GLU A 115 25.32 -1.95 6.00
CA GLU A 115 26.46 -2.18 6.89
C GLU A 115 26.49 -1.24 8.08
N LYS A 116 26.13 0.02 7.89
CA LYS A 116 26.01 1.01 8.98
C LYS A 116 24.98 0.57 10.02
N TRP A 117 23.81 0.15 9.56
CA TRP A 117 22.74 -0.32 10.43
C TRP A 117 23.08 -1.68 11.05
N ALA A 118 23.70 -2.60 10.33
CA ALA A 118 24.14 -3.89 10.84
C ALA A 118 25.15 -3.70 12.00
N LYS A 119 26.10 -2.81 11.85
CA LYS A 119 27.03 -2.44 12.92
C LYS A 119 26.33 -1.85 14.15
N ARG A 120 25.33 -0.97 13.91
CA ARG A 120 24.55 -0.35 15.00
C ARG A 120 23.74 -1.38 15.78
N GLU A 121 23.11 -2.33 15.10
CA GLU A 121 22.29 -3.38 15.70
C GLU A 121 23.12 -4.60 16.17
N ASN A 122 24.45 -4.56 16.01
CA ASN A 122 25.37 -5.68 16.30
C ASN A 122 24.95 -6.97 15.62
N LYS A 123 24.58 -6.89 14.34
CA LYS A 123 24.13 -7.97 13.47
C LYS A 123 24.95 -8.04 12.20
N THR A 124 24.89 -9.17 11.51
CA THR A 124 25.30 -9.25 10.11
C THR A 124 24.27 -8.56 9.22
N VAL A 125 24.65 -8.15 8.00
CA VAL A 125 23.69 -7.56 7.04
C VAL A 125 22.56 -8.52 6.66
N TRP A 126 22.84 -9.83 6.67
CA TRP A 126 21.86 -10.89 6.40
C TRP A 126 20.82 -11.01 7.53
N GLU A 127 21.27 -11.07 8.77
CA GLU A 127 20.38 -11.11 9.94
C GLU A 127 19.55 -9.83 10.04
N LEU A 128 20.13 -8.68 9.62
CA LEU A 128 19.41 -7.42 9.57
C LEU A 128 18.31 -7.46 8.51
N ALA A 129 18.63 -7.91 7.29
CA ALA A 129 17.66 -8.04 6.21
C ALA A 129 16.49 -8.97 6.60
N ASP A 130 16.80 -10.15 7.15
CA ASP A 130 15.76 -11.11 7.59
C ASP A 130 14.86 -10.49 8.66
N MET A 131 15.43 -9.80 9.64
CA MET A 131 14.66 -9.13 10.69
C MET A 131 13.68 -8.09 10.13
N TYR A 132 14.11 -7.27 9.17
CA TYR A 132 13.24 -6.25 8.59
C TYR A 132 12.24 -6.81 7.57
N ILE A 133 12.55 -7.93 6.92
CA ILE A 133 11.59 -8.67 6.10
C ILE A 133 10.45 -9.21 6.98
N GLU A 134 10.76 -9.85 8.10
CA GLU A 134 9.75 -10.33 9.04
C GLU A 134 8.93 -9.17 9.63
N LYS A 135 9.57 -8.04 9.90
CA LYS A 135 8.88 -6.84 10.34
C LYS A 135 7.93 -6.28 9.29
N PHE A 136 8.35 -6.27 8.05
CA PHE A 136 7.50 -5.88 6.92
C PHE A 136 6.27 -6.80 6.80
N TYR A 137 6.45 -8.11 6.89
CA TYR A 137 5.33 -9.07 6.88
C TYR A 137 4.36 -8.82 8.04
N SER A 138 4.89 -8.57 9.24
CA SER A 138 4.06 -8.19 10.39
C SER A 138 3.22 -6.93 10.12
N TYR A 139 3.77 -5.94 9.43
CA TYR A 139 3.03 -4.71 9.09
C TYR A 139 1.97 -4.96 8.00
N LEU A 140 2.23 -5.82 7.02
CA LEU A 140 1.20 -6.26 6.08
C LEU A 140 0.03 -6.91 6.81
N ASP A 141 0.31 -7.83 7.75
CA ASP A 141 -0.71 -8.51 8.55
C ASP A 141 -1.53 -7.51 9.39
N LYS A 142 -0.87 -6.53 10.05
CA LYS A 142 -1.53 -5.47 10.84
C LYS A 142 -2.46 -4.58 10.01
N LEU A 143 -2.16 -4.40 8.73
CA LEU A 143 -3.01 -3.67 7.78
C LEU A 143 -3.96 -4.58 6.99
N GLN A 144 -4.02 -5.88 7.27
CA GLN A 144 -4.79 -6.86 6.49
C GLN A 144 -4.50 -6.75 4.98
N ILE A 145 -3.21 -6.66 4.65
CA ILE A 145 -2.69 -6.71 3.29
C ILE A 145 -2.15 -8.12 3.07
N ASP A 146 -2.74 -8.88 2.15
CA ASP A 146 -2.23 -10.21 1.83
C ASP A 146 -0.82 -10.14 1.25
N LYS A 147 0.02 -11.11 1.57
CA LYS A 147 1.32 -11.25 0.91
C LYS A 147 1.14 -11.28 -0.60
N PHE A 148 2.10 -10.70 -1.30
CA PHE A 148 2.11 -10.72 -2.76
C PHE A 148 2.45 -12.12 -3.27
N ASP A 149 2.01 -12.47 -4.47
CA ASP A 149 2.11 -13.85 -4.97
C ASP A 149 3.57 -14.33 -5.09
N VAL A 150 4.48 -13.41 -5.41
CA VAL A 150 5.93 -13.65 -5.43
C VAL A 150 6.64 -12.46 -4.80
N MET A 151 7.51 -12.73 -3.83
CA MET A 151 8.30 -11.70 -3.13
C MET A 151 9.80 -12.05 -3.22
N PRO A 152 10.42 -11.83 -4.39
CA PRO A 152 11.81 -12.21 -4.64
C PRO A 152 12.78 -11.28 -3.93
N ARG A 153 13.86 -11.85 -3.39
CA ARG A 153 14.99 -11.09 -2.85
C ARG A 153 15.97 -10.70 -3.98
N ALA A 154 16.48 -9.49 -3.95
CA ALA A 154 17.45 -9.02 -4.92
C ALA A 154 18.73 -9.86 -4.91
N THR A 155 19.18 -10.31 -3.72
CA THR A 155 20.37 -11.16 -3.55
C THR A 155 20.21 -12.56 -4.16
N ASP A 156 19.01 -13.08 -4.30
CA ASP A 156 18.73 -14.38 -4.92
C ASP A 156 18.70 -14.28 -6.47
N HIS A 157 18.71 -13.06 -7.01
CA HIS A 157 18.52 -12.79 -8.44
C HIS A 157 19.73 -12.13 -9.13
N ILE A 158 20.91 -12.28 -8.53
CA ILE A 158 22.17 -11.73 -9.04
C ILE A 158 22.46 -12.22 -10.47
N LYS A 159 22.15 -13.48 -10.74
CA LYS A 159 22.39 -14.06 -12.07
C LYS A 159 21.57 -13.36 -13.15
N GLU A 160 20.30 -13.14 -12.90
CA GLU A 160 19.38 -12.47 -13.82
C GLU A 160 19.79 -11.01 -14.07
N GLN A 161 20.27 -10.33 -13.04
CA GLN A 161 20.79 -8.97 -13.14
C GLN A 161 22.07 -8.93 -14.00
N ILE A 162 23.02 -9.87 -13.79
CA ILE A 162 24.22 -10.02 -14.61
C ILE A 162 23.85 -10.27 -16.07
N GLU A 163 22.93 -11.19 -16.32
CA GLU A 163 22.48 -11.53 -17.68
C GLU A 163 21.91 -10.30 -18.39
N MET A 164 21.11 -9.50 -17.68
CA MET A 164 20.52 -8.28 -18.23
C MET A 164 21.59 -7.23 -18.58
N VAL A 165 22.58 -7.01 -17.71
CA VAL A 165 23.69 -6.08 -18.00
C VAL A 165 24.50 -6.56 -19.21
N LYS A 166 24.81 -7.86 -19.33
CA LYS A 166 25.50 -8.41 -20.50
C LYS A 166 24.74 -8.18 -21.80
N ILE A 167 23.41 -8.36 -21.79
CA ILE A 167 22.58 -8.08 -22.98
C ILE A 167 22.69 -6.60 -23.37
N LEU A 168 22.68 -5.70 -22.39
CA LEU A 168 22.85 -4.27 -22.64
C LEU A 168 24.26 -3.93 -23.17
N GLU A 169 25.30 -4.60 -22.68
CA GLU A 169 26.67 -4.49 -23.23
C GLU A 169 26.75 -4.96 -24.68
N GLU A 170 26.26 -6.17 -24.97
CA GLU A 170 26.22 -6.73 -26.33
C GLU A 170 25.50 -5.82 -27.32
N LYS A 171 24.49 -5.09 -26.84
CA LYS A 171 23.73 -4.11 -27.60
C LYS A 171 24.31 -2.71 -27.60
N TRP A 172 25.51 -2.52 -27.03
CA TRP A 172 26.24 -1.25 -26.98
C TRP A 172 25.56 -0.12 -26.22
N TYR A 173 24.67 -0.42 -25.27
CA TYR A 173 24.01 0.56 -24.44
C TYR A 173 24.81 0.94 -23.18
N THR A 174 25.95 0.33 -22.93
CA THR A 174 26.75 0.53 -21.72
C THR A 174 28.12 1.09 -22.01
N TYR A 175 28.78 1.55 -20.96
CA TYR A 175 30.21 1.86 -20.93
C TYR A 175 30.75 1.67 -19.51
N GLU A 176 32.05 1.46 -19.40
CA GLU A 176 32.72 1.33 -18.12
C GLU A 176 33.35 2.67 -17.71
N ILE A 177 33.19 3.01 -16.41
CA ILE A 177 34.00 4.02 -15.73
C ILE A 177 35.01 3.24 -14.89
N PRO A 178 36.34 3.35 -15.19
CA PRO A 178 37.39 2.59 -14.50
C PRO A 178 37.35 2.81 -12.98
N ASP A 179 37.49 1.72 -12.22
CA ASP A 179 37.44 1.66 -10.75
C ASP A 179 36.12 2.10 -10.13
N ASP A 180 35.04 2.30 -10.93
CA ASP A 180 33.75 2.75 -10.47
C ASP A 180 32.60 1.80 -10.86
N GLY A 181 32.41 1.49 -12.15
CA GLY A 181 31.34 0.58 -12.54
C GLY A 181 30.95 0.56 -14.01
N ILE A 182 29.88 -0.18 -14.30
CA ILE A 182 29.26 -0.23 -15.63
C ILE A 182 28.01 0.68 -15.62
N TYR A 183 27.94 1.57 -16.58
CA TYR A 183 26.91 2.60 -16.68
C TYR A 183 26.07 2.45 -17.94
N MET A 184 24.78 2.77 -17.83
CA MET A 184 23.88 2.93 -18.97
C MET A 184 24.17 4.25 -19.70
N ASP A 185 24.40 4.20 -20.99
CA ASP A 185 24.54 5.37 -21.86
C ASP A 185 23.17 5.82 -22.33
N THR A 186 22.57 6.75 -21.61
CA THR A 186 21.20 7.23 -21.84
C THR A 186 21.05 8.03 -23.13
N SER A 187 22.16 8.55 -23.69
CA SER A 187 22.16 9.26 -24.99
C SER A 187 21.74 8.36 -26.16
N LYS A 188 21.83 7.04 -25.99
CA LYS A 188 21.45 6.04 -26.99
C LYS A 188 19.98 5.65 -26.90
N VAL A 189 19.25 6.13 -25.89
CA VAL A 189 17.81 5.87 -25.69
C VAL A 189 17.03 7.07 -26.18
N SER A 190 16.49 7.00 -27.39
CA SER A 190 15.89 8.15 -28.09
C SER A 190 14.71 8.79 -27.36
N ASP A 191 13.99 8.01 -26.55
CA ASP A 191 12.81 8.42 -25.78
C ASP A 191 13.07 8.36 -24.25
N TYR A 192 14.33 8.50 -23.83
CA TYR A 192 14.69 8.55 -22.42
C TYR A 192 13.95 9.67 -21.69
N GLY A 193 13.42 9.35 -20.52
CA GLY A 193 12.67 10.33 -19.72
C GLY A 193 11.20 10.48 -20.12
N LYS A 194 10.67 9.66 -21.04
CA LYS A 194 9.28 9.74 -21.52
C LYS A 194 8.23 9.64 -20.40
N LEU A 195 8.45 8.83 -19.36
CA LEU A 195 7.55 8.74 -18.21
C LEU A 195 7.50 10.03 -17.39
N ALA A 196 8.66 10.66 -17.20
CA ALA A 196 8.80 11.91 -16.47
C ALA A 196 8.46 13.14 -17.34
N TRP A 197 8.19 12.96 -18.63
CA TRP A 197 7.95 14.04 -19.60
C TRP A 197 9.07 15.09 -19.61
N LEU A 198 10.30 14.62 -19.53
CA LEU A 198 11.49 15.45 -19.51
C LEU A 198 11.82 15.96 -20.92
N ALA A 199 10.96 16.79 -21.47
CA ALA A 199 11.22 17.46 -22.76
C ALA A 199 12.37 18.48 -22.68
N ASN A 200 12.82 18.86 -21.47
CA ASN A 200 13.91 19.81 -21.22
C ASN A 200 14.88 19.26 -20.19
N GLN A 201 16.13 19.10 -20.57
CA GLN A 201 17.26 18.61 -19.78
C GLN A 201 17.52 19.39 -18.48
N GLU A 202 17.04 20.64 -18.38
CA GLU A 202 17.28 21.53 -17.23
C GLU A 202 16.65 21.06 -15.90
N ARG A 203 15.59 20.22 -15.93
CA ARG A 203 14.93 19.72 -14.70
C ARG A 203 15.55 18.46 -14.13
N ILE A 204 16.41 17.80 -14.89
CA ILE A 204 17.08 16.56 -14.51
C ILE A 204 18.31 16.84 -13.64
N ALA A 205 18.94 17.97 -13.82
CA ALA A 205 20.21 18.32 -13.19
C ALA A 205 20.18 18.36 -11.65
N TRP A 206 19.05 18.69 -11.03
CA TRP A 206 18.98 18.79 -9.58
C TRP A 206 18.68 17.45 -8.87
N ALA A 207 18.21 16.44 -9.60
CA ALA A 207 17.88 15.12 -9.04
C ALA A 207 19.05 14.13 -9.15
N ARG A 208 20.24 14.55 -9.55
CA ARG A 208 21.34 13.67 -9.91
C ARG A 208 22.67 14.09 -9.33
N ILE A 209 23.41 13.07 -8.98
CA ILE A 209 24.77 13.18 -8.53
C ILE A 209 25.65 13.62 -9.67
N GLN A 210 26.37 14.69 -9.43
CA GLN A 210 27.49 15.07 -10.27
C GLN A 210 28.62 14.06 -10.05
N ASN A 211 28.80 13.19 -11.02
CA ASN A 211 30.03 12.43 -11.17
C ASN A 211 30.66 12.93 -12.45
N ASP A 212 31.77 13.65 -12.34
CA ASP A 212 32.52 14.27 -13.47
C ASP A 212 32.99 13.26 -14.52
N ASN A 213 32.94 11.97 -14.21
CA ASN A 213 33.38 10.88 -15.10
C ASN A 213 32.22 10.31 -15.96
N LYS A 214 30.95 10.70 -15.73
CA LYS A 214 29.82 10.26 -16.56
C LYS A 214 29.85 10.94 -17.93
N LYS A 215 29.41 10.21 -18.96
CA LYS A 215 29.29 10.79 -20.32
C LYS A 215 28.13 11.79 -20.40
N ASN A 216 27.04 11.50 -19.73
CA ASN A 216 25.84 12.35 -19.63
C ASN A 216 25.37 12.38 -18.19
N ASP A 217 24.85 13.51 -17.75
CA ASP A 217 24.27 13.66 -16.38
C ASP A 217 23.18 12.64 -16.07
N THR A 218 22.53 12.15 -17.11
CA THR A 218 21.40 11.21 -17.00
C THR A 218 21.83 9.75 -16.91
N ASP A 219 23.12 9.45 -17.15
CA ASP A 219 23.63 8.09 -17.08
C ASP A 219 23.58 7.57 -15.65
N PHE A 220 23.30 6.30 -15.51
CA PHE A 220 23.13 5.65 -14.21
C PHE A 220 23.86 4.32 -14.13
N ALA A 221 24.29 3.96 -12.92
CA ALA A 221 25.01 2.72 -12.71
C ALA A 221 24.06 1.51 -12.86
N LEU A 222 24.47 0.57 -13.71
CA LEU A 222 23.90 -0.78 -13.79
C LEU A 222 24.61 -1.72 -12.81
N TRP A 223 25.90 -1.39 -12.55
CA TRP A 223 26.82 -2.24 -11.82
C TRP A 223 27.91 -1.40 -11.18
N LYS A 224 28.07 -1.43 -9.86
CA LYS A 224 29.12 -0.66 -9.16
C LYS A 224 30.24 -1.58 -8.67
N PHE A 225 31.49 -1.18 -8.87
CA PHE A 225 32.64 -1.92 -8.37
C PHE A 225 32.89 -1.62 -6.89
N SER A 226 33.24 -2.65 -6.12
CA SER A 226 33.69 -2.45 -4.75
C SER A 226 35.06 -1.78 -4.70
N PRO A 227 35.25 -0.82 -3.75
CA PRO A 227 36.59 -0.25 -3.53
C PRO A 227 37.62 -1.31 -3.22
N LYS A 228 38.81 -1.19 -3.77
CA LYS A 228 39.91 -2.16 -3.61
C LYS A 228 40.48 -2.23 -2.18
N ASP A 229 40.25 -1.20 -1.39
CA ASP A 229 40.74 -1.02 -0.01
C ASP A 229 39.74 -1.38 1.08
N GLN A 230 38.50 -1.70 0.71
CA GLN A 230 37.43 -2.06 1.64
C GLN A 230 36.74 -3.35 1.19
N LYS A 231 36.53 -4.28 2.11
CA LYS A 231 35.74 -5.49 1.87
C LYS A 231 34.35 -5.33 2.51
N ARG A 232 33.32 -5.49 1.70
CA ARG A 232 31.90 -5.44 2.15
C ARG A 232 31.34 -6.83 2.38
N GLN A 233 30.30 -6.93 3.23
CA GLN A 233 29.69 -8.25 3.55
C GLN A 233 28.87 -8.82 2.39
N MET A 234 28.26 -7.98 1.55
CA MET A 234 27.39 -8.41 0.44
C MET A 234 28.05 -8.42 -0.93
N GLU A 235 29.38 -8.42 -0.97
CA GLU A 235 30.11 -8.53 -2.24
C GLU A 235 29.87 -9.87 -2.93
N ARG A 236 29.79 -9.82 -4.25
CA ARG A 236 29.63 -10.99 -5.12
C ARG A 236 30.65 -10.95 -6.26
N ASP A 237 31.11 -12.10 -6.68
CA ASP A 237 31.89 -12.22 -7.90
C ASP A 237 31.02 -11.94 -9.12
N SER A 238 31.52 -11.14 -10.04
CA SER A 238 30.89 -10.89 -11.33
C SER A 238 31.88 -11.03 -12.46
N PRO A 239 31.45 -11.07 -13.72
CA PRO A 239 32.32 -11.09 -14.87
C PRO A 239 33.26 -9.89 -14.99
N TRP A 240 32.91 -8.76 -14.34
CA TRP A 240 33.68 -7.52 -14.45
C TRP A 240 34.58 -7.27 -13.23
N TRP A 241 34.07 -7.47 -12.01
CA TRP A 241 34.80 -7.30 -10.73
C TRP A 241 33.97 -7.73 -9.53
N VAL A 242 34.55 -7.74 -8.32
CA VAL A 242 33.79 -7.81 -7.06
C VAL A 242 32.94 -6.55 -6.86
N TRP A 243 31.64 -6.66 -6.46
CA TRP A 243 30.68 -5.61 -6.76
C TRP A 243 29.31 -5.76 -6.11
N PHE A 244 28.40 -4.81 -6.43
CA PHE A 244 26.97 -4.85 -6.12
C PHE A 244 26.14 -4.25 -7.26
N PRO A 245 24.84 -4.66 -7.44
CA PRO A 245 24.00 -4.16 -8.52
C PRO A 245 23.68 -2.68 -8.38
N GLY A 246 23.41 -2.03 -9.47
CA GLY A 246 22.70 -0.76 -9.48
C GLY A 246 21.24 -0.96 -9.01
N TRP A 247 20.70 0.03 -8.34
CA TRP A 247 19.36 -0.05 -7.76
C TRP A 247 18.25 -0.34 -8.78
N HIS A 248 18.37 0.14 -10.01
CA HIS A 248 17.32 0.04 -11.02
C HIS A 248 17.29 -1.34 -11.71
N ILE A 249 18.44 -2.02 -11.83
CA ILE A 249 18.52 -3.31 -12.54
C ILE A 249 17.79 -4.42 -11.79
N GLU A 250 17.68 -4.31 -10.49
CA GLU A 250 17.02 -5.32 -9.64
C GLU A 250 15.56 -5.51 -10.04
N CYS A 251 14.79 -4.42 -10.06
CA CYS A 251 13.36 -4.47 -10.41
C CYS A 251 13.13 -4.95 -11.83
N SER A 252 13.93 -4.50 -12.79
CA SER A 252 13.85 -4.94 -14.18
C SER A 252 14.15 -6.42 -14.34
N ALA A 253 15.17 -6.94 -13.68
CA ALA A 253 15.54 -8.34 -13.76
C ALA A 253 14.52 -9.24 -13.07
N MET A 254 14.07 -8.86 -11.86
CA MET A 254 13.09 -9.67 -11.10
C MET A 254 11.70 -9.63 -11.73
N SER A 255 11.23 -8.47 -12.20
CA SER A 255 9.94 -8.40 -12.90
C SER A 255 9.94 -9.28 -14.15
N SER A 256 10.97 -9.19 -14.97
CA SER A 256 11.06 -9.97 -16.22
C SER A 256 11.13 -11.47 -15.97
N LYS A 257 11.80 -11.91 -14.90
CA LYS A 257 11.87 -13.32 -14.54
C LYS A 257 10.50 -13.92 -14.22
N TYR A 258 9.65 -13.16 -13.55
CA TYR A 258 8.37 -13.67 -13.05
C TYR A 258 7.17 -13.25 -13.89
N LEU A 259 7.25 -12.13 -14.64
CA LEU A 259 6.16 -11.52 -15.40
C LEU A 259 6.46 -11.38 -16.91
N TRP A 260 7.58 -11.95 -17.37
CA TRP A 260 8.02 -11.90 -18.78
C TRP A 260 8.55 -10.52 -19.23
N ASP A 261 8.84 -10.44 -20.53
CA ASP A 261 9.42 -9.25 -21.16
C ASP A 261 8.46 -8.07 -21.29
N GLN A 262 7.21 -8.27 -20.98
CA GLN A 262 6.13 -7.27 -21.00
C GLN A 262 5.03 -7.68 -20.02
N PHE A 263 4.48 -6.73 -19.26
CA PHE A 263 3.43 -6.99 -18.27
C PHE A 263 2.45 -5.80 -18.14
N ASP A 264 1.34 -6.02 -17.41
CA ASP A 264 0.20 -5.10 -17.43
C ASP A 264 0.46 -3.82 -16.63
N ILE A 265 0.77 -3.92 -15.35
CA ILE A 265 0.77 -2.77 -14.43
C ILE A 265 2.05 -2.73 -13.61
N HIS A 266 2.68 -1.55 -13.53
CA HIS A 266 3.74 -1.25 -12.58
C HIS A 266 3.31 -0.15 -11.62
N THR A 267 3.55 -0.33 -10.30
CA THR A 267 3.12 0.62 -9.28
C THR A 267 4.21 0.98 -8.28
N TRP A 268 4.18 2.23 -7.81
CA TRP A 268 4.89 2.75 -6.63
C TRP A 268 4.49 4.20 -6.33
N GLY A 269 5.26 4.90 -5.49
CA GLY A 269 5.12 6.32 -5.22
C GLY A 269 5.58 7.21 -6.39
N VAL A 270 5.08 8.43 -6.45
CA VAL A 270 5.42 9.41 -7.50
C VAL A 270 6.90 9.82 -7.51
N ASP A 271 7.63 9.58 -6.43
CA ASP A 271 9.07 9.78 -6.31
C ASP A 271 9.86 8.94 -7.32
N HIS A 272 9.39 7.75 -7.67
CA HIS A 272 10.06 6.88 -8.62
C HIS A 272 9.89 7.29 -10.09
N ILE A 273 8.95 8.16 -10.43
CA ILE A 273 8.69 8.61 -11.80
C ILE A 273 9.95 9.21 -12.43
N TRP A 274 10.65 10.06 -11.66
CA TRP A 274 11.70 10.91 -12.20
C TRP A 274 13.00 10.17 -12.52
N VAL A 275 13.34 9.18 -11.69
CA VAL A 275 14.63 8.48 -11.78
C VAL A 275 14.40 6.98 -11.91
N HIS A 276 13.86 6.32 -10.86
CA HIS A 276 13.84 4.87 -10.76
C HIS A 276 13.09 4.21 -11.92
N HIS A 277 11.81 4.52 -12.10
CA HIS A 277 11.00 3.93 -13.18
C HIS A 277 11.42 4.41 -14.57
N THR A 278 11.94 5.65 -14.69
CA THR A 278 12.51 6.14 -15.94
C THR A 278 13.72 5.31 -16.36
N ASN A 279 14.59 4.94 -15.41
CA ASN A 279 15.75 4.10 -15.65
C ASN A 279 15.37 2.65 -15.92
N GLU A 280 14.38 2.11 -15.19
CA GLU A 280 13.85 0.77 -15.47
C GLU A 280 13.30 0.66 -16.89
N ILE A 281 12.55 1.66 -17.36
CA ILE A 281 12.04 1.69 -18.74
C ILE A 281 13.20 1.66 -19.73
N ALA A 282 14.20 2.52 -19.54
CA ALA A 282 15.33 2.61 -20.44
C ALA A 282 16.08 1.29 -20.56
N GLN A 283 16.46 0.67 -19.44
CA GLN A 283 17.19 -0.58 -19.44
C GLN A 283 16.36 -1.77 -19.92
N SER A 284 15.08 -1.86 -19.54
CA SER A 284 14.22 -2.99 -19.92
C SER A 284 13.82 -2.95 -21.39
N GLU A 285 13.41 -1.78 -21.92
CA GLU A 285 13.06 -1.67 -23.35
C GLU A 285 14.26 -1.90 -24.25
N CYS A 286 15.47 -1.50 -23.83
CA CYS A 286 16.70 -1.80 -24.55
C CYS A 286 17.09 -3.28 -24.44
N THR A 287 16.86 -3.92 -23.29
CA THR A 287 17.14 -5.35 -23.10
C THR A 287 16.22 -6.22 -23.93
N PHE A 288 14.90 -6.00 -23.83
CA PHE A 288 13.90 -6.92 -24.40
C PHE A 288 13.40 -6.53 -25.80
N TRP A 289 13.68 -5.31 -26.23
CA TRP A 289 13.17 -4.75 -27.50
C TRP A 289 11.62 -4.77 -27.55
N LYS A 290 10.98 -4.61 -26.40
CA LYS A 290 9.54 -4.51 -26.23
C LYS A 290 9.20 -3.08 -25.82
N LYS A 291 8.31 -2.44 -26.59
CA LYS A 291 7.77 -1.11 -26.32
C LYS A 291 6.24 -1.11 -26.46
N PRO A 292 5.50 -0.72 -25.43
CA PRO A 292 5.99 -0.42 -24.07
C PRO A 292 6.42 -1.70 -23.33
N TRP A 293 7.38 -1.61 -22.43
CA TRP A 293 7.74 -2.70 -21.52
C TRP A 293 6.62 -2.97 -20.50
N VAL A 294 6.05 -1.91 -19.93
CA VAL A 294 4.89 -1.95 -19.04
C VAL A 294 3.72 -1.24 -19.72
N LYS A 295 2.54 -1.86 -19.72
CA LYS A 295 1.35 -1.32 -20.39
C LYS A 295 0.78 -0.11 -19.64
N TYR A 296 0.71 -0.16 -18.30
CA TYR A 296 0.16 0.90 -17.46
C TYR A 296 1.07 1.23 -16.27
N TRP A 297 1.31 2.49 -16.04
CA TRP A 297 2.08 3.02 -14.92
C TRP A 297 1.18 3.72 -13.92
N MET A 298 1.11 3.21 -12.68
CA MET A 298 0.25 3.79 -11.65
C MET A 298 1.07 4.22 -10.44
N HIS A 299 0.90 5.47 -10.01
CA HIS A 299 1.67 6.04 -8.92
C HIS A 299 0.76 6.65 -7.85
N ASN A 300 1.04 6.32 -6.58
CA ASN A 300 0.39 6.98 -5.45
C ASN A 300 1.17 8.22 -5.00
N GLN A 301 0.42 9.20 -4.49
CA GLN A 301 0.97 10.47 -4.02
C GLN A 301 1.48 10.36 -2.57
N PHE A 302 2.27 11.34 -2.18
CA PHE A 302 2.90 11.43 -0.87
C PHE A 302 1.92 11.56 0.30
N LEU A 303 2.42 11.19 1.47
CA LEU A 303 1.83 11.46 2.77
C LEU A 303 2.57 12.68 3.36
N ASN A 304 1.88 13.79 3.63
CA ASN A 304 2.45 14.96 4.27
C ASN A 304 2.43 14.78 5.79
N LEU A 305 3.60 14.85 6.43
CA LEU A 305 3.73 14.67 7.87
C LEU A 305 3.72 16.03 8.59
N TRP A 306 2.67 16.33 9.34
CA TRP A 306 2.54 17.54 10.18
C TRP A 306 2.71 17.24 11.68
N TRP A 307 3.46 16.22 12.06
CA TRP A 307 3.59 15.75 13.43
C TRP A 307 4.73 16.46 14.18
N LYS A 308 4.41 17.47 14.95
CA LYS A 308 5.42 18.29 15.69
C LYS A 308 6.08 17.57 16.90
N LYS A 309 5.55 16.46 17.40
CA LYS A 309 5.98 15.83 18.67
C LYS A 309 6.77 14.51 18.55
N LEU A 310 6.78 13.84 17.41
CA LEU A 310 7.50 12.56 17.24
C LEU A 310 8.96 12.70 16.82
N SER A 311 9.44 13.89 16.57
CA SER A 311 10.70 14.15 15.84
C SER A 311 11.97 14.19 16.66
N LYS A 312 11.98 13.96 17.98
CA LYS A 312 13.21 14.20 18.76
C LYS A 312 14.09 12.98 19.02
N SER A 313 13.61 11.74 18.87
CA SER A 313 14.42 10.53 19.13
C SER A 313 14.57 9.56 17.97
N ALA A 314 13.73 9.61 16.93
CA ALA A 314 13.69 8.61 15.87
C ALA A 314 13.78 9.19 14.45
N GLY A 315 14.17 10.45 14.26
CA GLY A 315 14.31 11.05 12.91
C GLY A 315 13.09 10.75 12.03
N TRP A 316 12.25 11.69 11.72
CA TRP A 316 11.19 11.85 10.70
C TRP A 316 10.33 10.65 10.23
N LEU A 317 10.60 9.40 10.63
CA LEU A 317 9.98 8.18 10.10
C LEU A 317 9.08 7.53 11.14
N VAL A 318 7.77 7.78 11.04
CA VAL A 318 6.73 7.12 11.86
C VAL A 318 6.47 5.72 11.32
N THR A 319 6.47 4.73 12.18
CA THR A 319 6.18 3.33 11.85
C THR A 319 4.80 2.91 12.34
N VAL A 320 4.35 1.72 11.95
CA VAL A 320 3.10 1.13 12.46
C VAL A 320 3.19 0.86 13.96
N ASP A 321 4.39 0.44 14.45
CA ASP A 321 4.60 0.22 15.88
C ASP A 321 4.46 1.51 16.71
N ASP A 322 5.00 2.63 16.21
CA ASP A 322 4.85 3.93 16.87
C ASP A 322 3.38 4.36 16.99
N LEU A 323 2.53 3.91 16.06
CA LEU A 323 1.09 4.16 16.14
C LEU A 323 0.41 3.24 17.15
N GLU A 324 0.81 1.97 17.21
CA GLU A 324 0.28 1.01 18.19
C GLU A 324 0.63 1.39 19.63
N GLU A 325 1.83 1.91 19.86
CA GLU A 325 2.20 2.48 21.16
C GLU A 325 1.28 3.64 21.58
N LYS A 326 0.62 4.27 20.63
CA LYS A 326 -0.39 5.32 20.84
C LYS A 326 -1.83 4.83 20.70
N TRP A 327 -2.05 3.53 20.75
CA TRP A 327 -3.36 2.90 20.69
C TRP A 327 -4.11 3.07 19.35
N TYR A 328 -3.40 3.26 18.25
CA TYR A 328 -3.94 3.21 16.91
C TYR A 328 -3.61 1.87 16.26
N SER A 329 -4.59 1.25 15.62
CA SER A 329 -4.36 0.01 14.88
C SER A 329 -3.85 0.27 13.45
N GLY A 330 -3.22 -0.73 12.83
CA GLY A 330 -2.89 -0.68 11.40
C GLY A 330 -4.12 -0.46 10.51
N LEU A 331 -5.31 -0.91 10.96
CA LEU A 331 -6.56 -0.72 10.22
C LEU A 331 -7.12 0.70 10.33
N ASP A 332 -6.85 1.42 11.43
CA ASP A 332 -7.16 2.84 11.54
C ASP A 332 -6.33 3.65 10.54
N LEU A 333 -5.05 3.28 10.39
CA LEU A 333 -4.15 3.84 9.39
C LEU A 333 -4.60 3.49 7.96
N LYS A 334 -4.99 2.24 7.70
CA LYS A 334 -5.49 1.80 6.39
C LYS A 334 -6.76 2.56 5.99
N LEU A 335 -7.70 2.76 6.93
CA LEU A 335 -8.87 3.59 6.68
C LEU A 335 -8.49 5.03 6.34
N LEU A 336 -7.52 5.61 7.05
CA LEU A 336 -7.01 6.94 6.74
C LEU A 336 -6.52 7.02 5.29
N TYR A 337 -5.77 6.02 4.80
CA TYR A 337 -5.34 6.00 3.39
C TYR A 337 -6.53 6.00 2.42
N TYR A 338 -7.63 5.34 2.76
CA TYR A 338 -8.82 5.28 1.91
C TYR A 338 -9.68 6.54 1.97
N THR A 339 -9.45 7.46 2.92
CA THR A 339 -10.16 8.75 2.97
C THR A 339 -9.71 9.74 1.90
N ALA A 340 -8.55 9.53 1.31
CA ALA A 340 -8.04 10.33 0.19
C ALA A 340 -7.82 9.45 -1.05
N HIS A 341 -8.07 10.02 -2.22
CA HIS A 341 -7.73 9.35 -3.47
C HIS A 341 -6.22 9.06 -3.52
N TYR A 342 -5.80 7.89 -4.03
CA TYR A 342 -4.38 7.50 -4.01
C TYR A 342 -3.46 8.52 -4.71
N ARG A 343 -3.94 9.24 -5.72
CA ARG A 343 -3.20 10.29 -6.43
C ARG A 343 -3.18 11.66 -5.74
N ASN A 344 -3.89 11.83 -4.65
CA ASN A 344 -3.90 13.08 -3.90
C ASN A 344 -2.93 13.02 -2.72
N PHE A 345 -2.35 14.18 -2.37
CA PHE A 345 -1.66 14.30 -1.09
C PHE A 345 -2.61 13.95 0.05
N LEU A 346 -2.08 13.32 1.07
CA LEU A 346 -2.81 13.01 2.29
C LEU A 346 -2.03 13.61 3.46
N ASP A 347 -2.67 14.51 4.18
CA ASP A 347 -2.09 15.06 5.39
C ASP A 347 -2.22 14.07 6.54
N PHE A 348 -1.10 13.83 7.23
CA PHE A 348 -1.03 12.95 8.37
C PHE A 348 -0.71 13.74 9.64
N ASN A 349 -1.61 13.66 10.60
CA ASN A 349 -1.42 14.16 11.96
C ASN A 349 -2.32 13.38 12.93
N GLU A 350 -2.13 13.57 14.22
CA GLU A 350 -2.87 12.85 15.27
C GLU A 350 -4.38 13.07 15.18
N THR A 351 -4.82 14.29 14.84
CA THR A 351 -6.25 14.61 14.73
C THR A 351 -6.92 13.84 13.59
N VAL A 352 -6.32 13.78 12.40
CA VAL A 352 -6.89 13.02 11.26
C VAL A 352 -6.84 11.51 11.50
N LEU A 353 -5.81 11.01 12.19
CA LEU A 353 -5.75 9.60 12.55
C LEU A 353 -6.83 9.24 13.59
N GLU A 354 -7.05 10.09 14.60
CA GLU A 354 -8.13 9.89 15.57
C GLU A 354 -9.51 9.93 14.88
N GLN A 355 -9.73 10.85 13.94
CA GLN A 355 -10.95 10.87 13.14
C GLN A 355 -11.15 9.57 12.36
N SER A 356 -10.09 9.02 11.79
CA SER A 356 -10.12 7.73 11.09
C SER A 356 -10.50 6.58 12.03
N LYS A 357 -9.88 6.51 13.22
CA LYS A 357 -10.20 5.53 14.27
C LYS A 357 -11.68 5.61 14.68
N VAL A 358 -12.18 6.82 14.95
CA VAL A 358 -13.60 7.04 15.29
C VAL A 358 -14.52 6.62 14.15
N GLN A 359 -14.17 6.97 12.91
CA GLN A 359 -14.93 6.57 11.73
C GLN A 359 -14.98 5.05 11.59
N ARG A 360 -13.86 4.34 11.77
CA ARG A 360 -13.80 2.88 11.72
C ARG A 360 -14.66 2.24 12.83
N LYS A 361 -14.54 2.70 14.07
CA LYS A 361 -15.38 2.25 15.18
C LYS A 361 -16.88 2.43 14.87
N ASN A 362 -17.27 3.56 14.27
CA ASN A 362 -18.65 3.81 13.87
C ASN A 362 -19.13 2.87 12.77
N LEU A 363 -18.27 2.51 11.80
CA LEU A 363 -18.61 1.51 10.79
C LEU A 363 -18.83 0.14 11.44
N ILE A 364 -17.91 -0.32 12.27
CA ILE A 364 -18.02 -1.58 13.03
C ILE A 364 -19.32 -1.61 13.84
N LYS A 365 -19.62 -0.58 14.62
CA LYS A 365 -20.83 -0.50 15.43
C LYS A 365 -22.13 -0.64 14.63
N LYS A 366 -22.15 -0.09 13.40
CA LYS A 366 -23.32 -0.19 12.51
C LYS A 366 -23.46 -1.57 11.87
N ILE A 367 -22.35 -2.25 11.64
CA ILE A 367 -22.28 -3.54 10.96
C ILE A 367 -22.32 -4.71 11.96
N SER A 368 -21.95 -4.51 13.21
CA SER A 368 -21.81 -5.54 14.25
C SER A 368 -23.06 -6.36 14.54
N LYS A 369 -24.23 -5.86 14.16
CA LYS A 369 -25.51 -6.57 14.32
C LYS A 369 -25.83 -7.52 13.16
N ALA A 370 -24.98 -7.57 12.13
CA ALA A 370 -25.15 -8.47 11.02
C ALA A 370 -24.81 -9.91 11.39
N GLU A 371 -25.53 -10.85 10.79
CA GLU A 371 -25.12 -12.25 10.84
C GLU A 371 -23.71 -12.40 10.24
N ARG A 372 -22.87 -13.19 10.88
CA ARG A 372 -21.53 -13.51 10.37
C ARG A 372 -21.67 -14.40 9.15
N VAL A 373 -21.42 -13.82 8.00
CA VAL A 373 -21.48 -14.51 6.70
C VAL A 373 -20.11 -14.46 6.05
N ASP A 374 -19.64 -15.58 5.57
CA ASP A 374 -18.45 -15.64 4.73
C ASP A 374 -18.86 -15.41 3.27
N LEU A 375 -18.47 -14.26 2.74
CA LEU A 375 -18.71 -13.83 1.36
C LEU A 375 -17.42 -13.73 0.54
N LYS A 376 -16.30 -14.25 1.07
CA LYS A 376 -15.04 -14.30 0.35
C LYS A 376 -15.20 -15.10 -0.95
N TRP A 377 -14.55 -14.65 -2.00
CA TRP A 377 -14.55 -15.29 -3.31
C TRP A 377 -15.90 -15.35 -4.04
N LYS A 378 -16.90 -14.58 -3.58
CA LYS A 378 -18.15 -14.39 -4.33
C LYS A 378 -17.99 -13.25 -5.33
N ASN A 379 -18.44 -13.51 -6.57
CA ASN A 379 -18.51 -12.47 -7.58
C ASN A 379 -19.62 -11.47 -7.23
N TYR A 380 -19.43 -10.18 -7.52
CA TYR A 380 -20.46 -9.16 -7.31
C TYR A 380 -21.76 -9.45 -8.06
N LYS A 381 -21.71 -10.18 -9.19
CA LYS A 381 -22.89 -10.63 -9.95
C LYS A 381 -23.74 -11.64 -9.15
N GLU A 382 -23.08 -12.52 -8.38
CA GLU A 382 -23.78 -13.44 -7.48
C GLU A 382 -24.45 -12.66 -6.33
N ILE A 383 -23.79 -11.64 -5.82
CA ILE A 383 -24.37 -10.73 -4.83
C ILE A 383 -25.60 -10.02 -5.40
N ALA A 384 -25.46 -9.39 -6.57
CA ALA A 384 -26.54 -8.70 -7.25
C ALA A 384 -27.77 -9.61 -7.53
N GLY A 385 -27.51 -10.88 -7.88
CA GLY A 385 -28.56 -11.88 -8.12
C GLY A 385 -29.43 -12.18 -6.90
N GLN A 386 -28.92 -11.96 -5.69
CA GLN A 386 -29.63 -12.22 -4.43
C GLN A 386 -30.37 -11.00 -3.88
N LEU A 387 -30.07 -9.78 -4.36
CA LEU A 387 -30.72 -8.55 -3.92
C LEU A 387 -32.18 -8.47 -4.38
N LYS A 388 -33.06 -8.02 -3.50
CA LYS A 388 -34.52 -8.08 -3.70
C LYS A 388 -35.12 -6.79 -4.22
N THR A 389 -34.41 -5.67 -4.16
CA THR A 389 -34.93 -4.37 -4.60
C THR A 389 -33.95 -3.63 -5.48
N GLU A 390 -34.47 -2.73 -6.32
CA GLU A 390 -33.67 -1.84 -7.17
C GLU A 390 -32.75 -0.94 -6.36
N GLU A 391 -33.19 -0.48 -5.20
CA GLU A 391 -32.43 0.37 -4.31
C GLU A 391 -31.10 -0.27 -3.87
N TRP A 392 -31.12 -1.55 -3.52
CA TRP A 392 -29.91 -2.27 -3.11
C TRP A 392 -28.98 -2.59 -4.28
N ILE A 393 -29.57 -2.90 -5.44
CA ILE A 393 -28.82 -3.07 -6.68
C ILE A 393 -28.11 -1.77 -7.04
N LYS A 394 -28.82 -0.64 -6.90
CA LYS A 394 -28.24 0.70 -7.10
C LYS A 394 -27.10 0.96 -6.11
N PHE A 395 -27.25 0.65 -4.83
CA PHE A 395 -26.18 0.83 -3.84
C PHE A 395 -24.92 0.02 -4.22
N LEU A 396 -25.07 -1.25 -4.60
CA LEU A 396 -23.96 -2.06 -5.07
C LEU A 396 -23.33 -1.45 -6.33
N SER A 397 -24.15 -0.99 -7.30
CA SER A 397 -23.67 -0.34 -8.51
C SER A 397 -22.89 0.94 -8.20
N ASP A 398 -23.39 1.82 -7.33
CA ASP A 398 -22.73 3.06 -6.94
C ASP A 398 -21.36 2.79 -6.26
N CYS A 399 -21.27 1.72 -5.46
CA CYS A 399 -20.01 1.28 -4.84
C CYS A 399 -19.01 0.76 -5.89
N LEU A 400 -19.47 -0.06 -6.82
CA LEU A 400 -18.64 -0.58 -7.91
C LEU A 400 -18.16 0.55 -8.83
N ASP A 401 -19.03 1.50 -9.16
CA ASP A 401 -18.69 2.65 -10.00
C ASP A 401 -17.65 3.56 -9.33
N ALA A 402 -17.63 3.64 -8.01
CA ALA A 402 -16.57 4.32 -7.28
C ALA A 402 -15.23 3.58 -7.37
N LEU A 403 -15.24 2.25 -7.18
CA LEU A 403 -14.03 1.43 -7.25
C LEU A 403 -13.44 1.37 -8.66
N LEU A 404 -14.29 1.30 -9.67
CA LEU A 404 -13.89 1.16 -11.06
C LEU A 404 -13.54 2.51 -11.74
N ASP A 405 -13.80 3.61 -11.06
CA ASP A 405 -13.40 4.96 -11.45
C ASP A 405 -12.06 5.35 -10.79
N ASP A 406 -10.98 4.72 -11.23
CA ASP A 406 -9.61 5.00 -10.78
C ASP A 406 -9.42 4.75 -9.26
N LEU A 407 -9.97 3.63 -8.77
CA LEU A 407 -9.84 3.19 -7.36
C LEU A 407 -10.30 4.26 -6.36
N ASN A 408 -11.42 4.92 -6.60
CA ASN A 408 -11.88 6.08 -5.83
C ASN A 408 -12.43 5.68 -4.46
N SER A 409 -11.52 5.28 -3.57
CA SER A 409 -11.85 4.86 -2.20
C SER A 409 -12.59 5.94 -1.37
N PRO A 410 -12.28 7.26 -1.45
CA PRO A 410 -13.06 8.26 -0.74
C PRO A 410 -14.51 8.34 -1.21
N LYS A 411 -14.79 8.18 -2.51
CA LYS A 411 -16.14 8.12 -3.05
C LYS A 411 -16.87 6.86 -2.56
N LEU A 412 -16.19 5.71 -2.53
CA LEU A 412 -16.72 4.48 -1.95
C LEU A 412 -17.13 4.69 -0.49
N LEU A 413 -16.23 5.23 0.35
CA LEU A 413 -16.52 5.50 1.76
C LEU A 413 -17.67 6.48 1.95
N ALA A 414 -17.75 7.53 1.13
CA ALA A 414 -18.85 8.47 1.15
C ALA A 414 -20.19 7.79 0.79
N THR A 415 -20.20 6.93 -0.23
CA THR A 415 -21.36 6.12 -0.63
C THR A 415 -21.80 5.22 0.53
N ILE A 416 -20.90 4.43 1.11
CA ILE A 416 -21.18 3.56 2.26
C ILE A 416 -21.77 4.38 3.42
N ASN A 417 -21.15 5.49 3.81
CA ASN A 417 -21.60 6.32 4.92
C ASN A 417 -23.00 6.93 4.68
N SER A 418 -23.33 7.28 3.44
CA SER A 418 -24.65 7.85 3.11
C SER A 418 -25.76 6.82 3.29
N TRP A 419 -25.54 5.57 2.92
CA TRP A 419 -26.51 4.48 3.03
C TRP A 419 -26.61 3.93 4.45
N LEU A 420 -25.53 3.96 5.22
CA LEU A 420 -25.52 3.58 6.64
C LEU A 420 -26.24 4.58 7.58
N LYS A 421 -26.88 5.64 7.06
CA LYS A 421 -27.79 6.47 7.85
C LYS A 421 -29.06 5.70 8.23
N ASN A 422 -29.53 4.82 7.32
CA ASN A 422 -30.68 3.93 7.53
C ASN A 422 -30.25 2.50 7.18
N PRO A 423 -29.47 1.83 8.05
CA PRO A 423 -28.94 0.52 7.75
C PRO A 423 -30.06 -0.54 7.73
N ASN A 424 -30.01 -1.42 6.75
CA ASN A 424 -30.82 -2.62 6.67
C ASN A 424 -29.91 -3.85 6.40
N PRO A 425 -30.41 -5.09 6.57
CA PRO A 425 -29.59 -6.29 6.44
C PRO A 425 -28.88 -6.42 5.08
N GLU A 426 -29.56 -6.04 3.99
CA GLU A 426 -29.02 -6.19 2.64
C GLU A 426 -27.89 -5.18 2.35
N ILE A 427 -28.03 -3.92 2.80
CA ILE A 427 -26.96 -2.91 2.73
C ILE A 427 -25.73 -3.39 3.50
N ILE A 428 -25.95 -3.89 4.72
CA ILE A 428 -24.88 -4.42 5.56
C ILE A 428 -24.21 -5.61 4.86
N TRP A 429 -24.96 -6.51 4.26
CA TRP A 429 -24.43 -7.65 3.53
C TRP A 429 -23.55 -7.26 2.33
N ILE A 430 -23.93 -6.21 1.57
CA ILE A 430 -23.11 -5.65 0.50
C ILE A 430 -21.81 -5.07 1.07
N ILE A 431 -21.88 -4.35 2.20
CA ILE A 431 -20.69 -3.76 2.84
C ILE A 431 -19.76 -4.85 3.35
N VAL A 432 -20.29 -5.93 3.90
CA VAL A 432 -19.50 -7.10 4.33
C VAL A 432 -18.78 -7.73 3.15
N TRP A 433 -19.46 -7.88 2.00
CA TRP A 433 -18.82 -8.37 0.80
C TRP A 433 -17.68 -7.44 0.32
N LEU A 434 -17.92 -6.11 0.30
CA LEU A 434 -16.90 -5.11 -0.05
C LEU A 434 -15.71 -5.17 0.91
N ASP A 435 -15.97 -5.35 2.20
CA ASP A 435 -14.91 -5.46 3.20
C ASP A 435 -14.08 -6.71 3.00
N GLN A 436 -14.70 -7.87 2.89
CA GLN A 436 -14.00 -9.16 2.79
C GLN A 436 -13.23 -9.32 1.47
N ASN A 437 -13.67 -8.70 0.38
CA ASN A 437 -13.10 -8.92 -0.95
C ASN A 437 -12.29 -7.73 -1.48
N VAL A 438 -12.51 -6.51 -0.96
CA VAL A 438 -11.87 -5.30 -1.51
C VAL A 438 -11.13 -4.51 -0.46
N MET A 439 -11.83 -4.03 0.58
CA MET A 439 -11.25 -3.10 1.56
C MET A 439 -10.38 -3.78 2.62
N LYS A 440 -10.76 -4.96 3.06
CA LYS A 440 -10.09 -5.76 4.11
C LYS A 440 -9.82 -4.93 5.38
N MET A 441 -10.90 -4.37 5.93
CA MET A 441 -10.88 -3.52 7.11
C MET A 441 -11.28 -4.25 8.40
N ASP A 442 -11.59 -5.55 8.28
CA ASP A 442 -11.99 -6.43 9.39
C ASP A 442 -13.22 -5.91 10.17
N LEU A 443 -14.22 -5.41 9.41
CA LEU A 443 -15.36 -4.72 9.99
C LEU A 443 -16.33 -5.64 10.75
N LEU A 444 -16.30 -6.96 10.50
CA LEU A 444 -17.15 -7.95 11.18
C LEU A 444 -16.50 -8.63 12.39
N TRP A 445 -15.18 -8.83 12.33
CA TRP A 445 -14.48 -9.75 13.23
C TRP A 445 -13.86 -9.06 14.45
N GLU A 446 -13.72 -7.75 14.43
CA GLU A 446 -13.08 -7.02 15.53
C GLU A 446 -13.91 -6.99 16.82
N ASN A 447 -15.23 -7.29 16.72
CA ASN A 447 -16.06 -7.40 17.92
C ASN A 447 -15.62 -8.50 18.90
N GLU A 448 -14.99 -9.59 18.44
CA GLU A 448 -14.47 -10.60 19.38
C GLU A 448 -13.25 -10.10 20.15
N LYS A 449 -12.39 -9.30 19.50
CA LYS A 449 -11.24 -8.70 20.19
C LYS A 449 -11.68 -7.52 21.08
N ALA A 450 -12.72 -6.78 20.67
CA ALA A 450 -13.25 -5.67 21.43
C ALA A 450 -14.05 -6.15 22.67
N GLU A 451 -14.80 -7.24 22.58
CA GLU A 451 -15.48 -7.83 23.75
C GLU A 451 -14.48 -8.38 24.80
N TRP A 452 -13.27 -8.79 24.36
CA TRP A 452 -12.19 -9.21 25.26
C TRP A 452 -11.30 -8.03 25.72
N ALA A 453 -11.30 -6.90 24.98
CA ALA A 453 -10.53 -5.70 25.33
C ALA A 453 -11.32 -4.69 26.18
N ASP A 454 -12.63 -4.81 26.23
CA ASP A 454 -13.54 -3.92 26.98
C ASP A 454 -14.02 -4.51 28.32
N GLU A 455 -13.49 -5.63 28.80
CA GLU A 455 -13.62 -5.96 30.21
C GLU A 455 -12.73 -4.97 30.98
N ILE A 456 -13.39 -3.96 31.52
CA ILE A 456 -12.77 -3.02 32.45
C ILE A 456 -12.18 -3.87 33.58
N PRO A 457 -10.87 -3.82 33.84
CA PRO A 457 -10.24 -4.63 34.87
C PRO A 457 -10.99 -4.50 36.20
N ALA A 458 -11.14 -5.59 36.93
CA ALA A 458 -11.91 -5.61 38.17
C ALA A 458 -11.41 -4.58 39.18
N ASN A 459 -10.09 -4.30 39.22
CA ASN A 459 -9.51 -3.26 40.04
C ASN A 459 -9.96 -1.84 39.64
N ILE A 460 -10.13 -1.56 38.36
CA ILE A 460 -10.64 -0.25 37.88
C ILE A 460 -12.13 -0.10 38.18
N THR A 461 -12.91 -1.14 37.99
CA THR A 461 -14.32 -1.16 38.37
C THR A 461 -14.49 -0.95 39.88
N GLU A 462 -13.63 -1.55 40.69
CA GLU A 462 -13.62 -1.35 42.14
C GLU A 462 -13.27 0.09 42.54
N LEU A 463 -12.22 0.67 41.95
CA LEU A 463 -11.87 2.08 42.15
C LEU A 463 -12.98 3.04 41.78
N ALA A 464 -13.71 2.75 40.68
CA ALA A 464 -14.83 3.56 40.24
C ALA A 464 -16.04 3.47 41.18
N ASN A 465 -16.33 2.29 41.74
CA ASN A 465 -17.36 2.09 42.76
C ASN A 465 -17.01 2.81 44.06
N GLN A 466 -15.77 2.70 44.53
CA GLN A 466 -15.26 3.44 45.69
C GLN A 466 -15.39 4.96 45.51
N ARG A 467 -15.07 5.44 44.26
CA ARG A 467 -15.24 6.86 43.94
C ARG A 467 -16.74 7.29 43.98
N LEU A 468 -17.64 6.47 43.45
CA LEU A 468 -19.07 6.77 43.53
C LEU A 468 -19.56 6.87 44.98
N GLN A 469 -19.12 5.94 45.82
CA GLN A 469 -19.43 5.95 47.23
C GLN A 469 -18.85 7.22 47.92
N ALA A 470 -17.61 7.56 47.69
CA ALA A 470 -16.98 8.79 48.19
C ALA A 470 -17.78 10.05 47.81
N LYS A 471 -18.32 10.09 46.56
CA LYS A 471 -19.19 11.20 46.12
C LYS A 471 -20.53 11.24 46.85
N GLN A 472 -21.16 10.07 47.10
CA GLN A 472 -22.41 9.97 47.88
C GLN A 472 -22.22 10.43 49.32
N GLU A 473 -21.05 10.14 49.91
CA GLU A 473 -20.62 10.57 51.22
C GLU A 473 -20.13 12.03 51.28
N LYS A 474 -20.13 12.72 50.12
CA LYS A 474 -19.62 14.08 49.95
C LYS A 474 -18.12 14.24 50.23
N ASN A 475 -17.35 13.15 50.20
CA ASN A 475 -15.90 13.15 50.33
C ASN A 475 -15.26 13.37 48.96
N TYR A 476 -15.26 14.64 48.52
CA TYR A 476 -14.76 15.00 47.19
C TYR A 476 -13.25 14.83 47.03
N ALA A 477 -12.47 15.02 48.14
CA ALA A 477 -11.04 14.82 48.11
C ALA A 477 -10.65 13.36 47.77
N LEU A 478 -11.32 12.39 48.39
CA LEU A 478 -11.12 10.97 48.08
C LEU A 478 -11.63 10.62 46.66
N ALA A 479 -12.74 11.23 46.25
CA ALA A 479 -13.28 10.99 44.91
C ALA A 479 -12.30 11.49 43.83
N ASP A 480 -11.62 12.59 44.02
CA ASP A 480 -10.61 13.13 43.09
C ASP A 480 -9.32 12.29 43.09
N GLU A 481 -8.87 11.81 44.26
CA GLU A 481 -7.74 10.87 44.36
C GLU A 481 -8.01 9.58 43.63
N LEU A 482 -9.21 8.98 43.77
CA LEU A 482 -9.61 7.78 43.11
C LEU A 482 -9.73 7.99 41.58
N ARG A 483 -10.21 9.15 41.16
CA ARG A 483 -10.22 9.55 39.76
C ARG A 483 -8.81 9.60 39.15
N ALA A 484 -7.87 10.19 39.87
CA ALA A 484 -6.47 10.27 39.48
C ALA A 484 -5.85 8.86 39.34
N LYS A 485 -6.17 7.94 40.28
CA LYS A 485 -5.73 6.53 40.19
C LYS A 485 -6.30 5.83 38.97
N ILE A 486 -7.57 6.02 38.65
CA ILE A 486 -8.22 5.47 37.45
C ILE A 486 -7.55 6.03 36.17
N GLN A 487 -7.25 7.33 36.17
CA GLN A 487 -6.57 7.98 35.05
C GLN A 487 -5.12 7.51 34.89
N ALA A 488 -4.40 7.23 35.98
CA ALA A 488 -3.06 6.68 35.94
C ALA A 488 -2.99 5.29 35.32
N GLU A 489 -4.08 4.54 35.37
CA GLU A 489 -4.26 3.22 34.73
C GLU A 489 -4.86 3.33 33.32
N TRP A 490 -4.83 4.52 32.72
CA TRP A 490 -5.32 4.79 31.36
C TRP A 490 -6.83 4.60 31.17
N TYR A 491 -7.66 4.92 32.18
CA TYR A 491 -9.10 4.95 32.10
C TYR A 491 -9.66 6.32 32.46
N ASN A 492 -10.67 6.77 31.72
CA ASN A 492 -11.46 7.94 32.06
C ASN A 492 -12.77 7.52 32.73
N ILE A 493 -13.23 8.29 33.72
CA ILE A 493 -14.52 8.09 34.35
C ILE A 493 -15.39 9.33 34.14
N LYS A 494 -16.59 9.11 33.60
CA LYS A 494 -17.60 10.13 33.31
C LYS A 494 -18.80 9.92 34.22
N ASP A 495 -19.21 10.97 34.91
CA ASP A 495 -20.39 10.91 35.78
C ASP A 495 -21.69 11.03 34.95
N ILE A 496 -22.65 10.15 35.21
CA ILE A 496 -24.02 10.20 34.70
C ILE A 496 -24.97 10.23 35.88
N PRO A 497 -26.26 10.62 35.72
CA PRO A 497 -27.19 10.69 36.84
C PRO A 497 -27.33 9.36 37.59
N GLY A 498 -26.80 9.33 38.82
CA GLY A 498 -26.86 8.16 39.72
C GLY A 498 -25.86 7.05 39.44
N TRP A 499 -24.96 7.21 38.42
CA TRP A 499 -23.97 6.19 38.02
C TRP A 499 -22.69 6.81 37.39
N PHE A 500 -21.87 6.00 36.80
CA PHE A 500 -20.68 6.42 36.05
C PHE A 500 -20.48 5.54 34.80
N GLU A 501 -19.82 6.09 33.81
CA GLU A 501 -19.28 5.37 32.66
C GLU A 501 -17.75 5.38 32.74
N ILE A 502 -17.10 4.25 32.45
CA ILE A 502 -15.66 4.11 32.37
C ILE A 502 -15.29 3.89 30.92
N GLU A 503 -14.40 4.70 30.40
CA GLU A 503 -13.86 4.58 29.07
C GLU A 503 -12.33 4.47 29.18
N LYS A 504 -11.71 3.67 28.32
CA LYS A 504 -10.26 3.62 28.23
C LYS A 504 -9.77 4.96 27.69
N ALA A 505 -8.76 5.57 28.33
CA ALA A 505 -8.26 6.91 27.99
C ALA A 505 -7.54 6.98 26.66
#